data_02aac093c8c7488682a40219bc1730d1
#
_entry.id   02aac093c8c7488682a40219bc1730d1
#
_cell.length_a   1.000
_cell.length_b   1.000
_cell.length_c   1.000
_cell.angle_alpha   90.00
_cell.angle_beta   90.00
_cell.angle_gamma   90.00
#
_symmetry.space_group_name_H-M   'P 1'
#
loop_
_entity.id
_entity.type
_entity.pdbx_description
1 polymer ?
#
loop_
_entity_poly.entity_id
_entity_poly.type
_entity_poly.pdbx_seq_one_letter_code
_entity_poly.pdbx_strand_id
1 'polypeptide(L)'
;MTMQEAVIKNIDTDYSYQLAKRMEQFRSNEKLGYRPAGSKAEFLTGEMLKDEMQKLGLSDVCKNAVTVDGWEFKNAELTFETKEGKRHTALLGAYQTDFVTDGEQAFSLMYLGKGTEADYEGKDVTGKLVLVDINQRDEWWINYPVYQAHLKGAAAVIAVQCGGYGEVDAKAHQKQSLLL
;
A
#
# COMPACT_ATOMS: atom_id res chain seq x y z
N MET A 1 23.82 30.05 20.04
CA MET A 1 23.23 28.85 19.42
C MET A 1 22.24 28.26 20.41
N THR A 2 21.00 28.26 20.09
CA THR A 2 19.94 27.64 20.89
C THR A 2 20.06 26.09 20.83
N MET A 3 19.47 25.41 21.79
CA MET A 3 19.40 23.93 21.74
C MET A 3 18.77 23.42 20.42
N GLN A 4 17.75 24.13 19.93
CA GLN A 4 17.06 23.81 18.68
C GLN A 4 18.00 23.95 17.47
N GLU A 5 18.78 25.00 17.37
CA GLU A 5 19.80 25.18 16.32
C GLU A 5 20.89 24.12 16.38
N ALA A 6 21.29 23.69 17.56
CA ALA A 6 22.27 22.64 17.76
C ALA A 6 21.73 21.28 17.29
N VAL A 7 20.46 20.95 17.59
CA VAL A 7 19.81 19.72 17.10
C VAL A 7 19.71 19.71 15.59
N ILE A 8 19.18 20.79 14.98
CA ILE A 8 19.02 20.90 13.52
C ILE A 8 20.36 20.74 12.80
N LYS A 9 21.43 21.37 13.31
CA LYS A 9 22.78 21.30 12.73
C LYS A 9 23.37 19.88 12.73
N ASN A 10 22.95 19.04 13.68
CA ASN A 10 23.45 17.68 13.84
C ASN A 10 22.54 16.60 13.18
N ILE A 11 21.47 17.00 12.48
CA ILE A 11 20.67 16.08 11.70
C ILE A 11 21.46 15.65 10.47
N ASP A 12 21.76 14.36 10.38
CA ASP A 12 22.39 13.75 9.20
C ASP A 12 21.30 13.14 8.29
N THR A 13 20.92 13.88 7.26
CA THR A 13 19.90 13.45 6.28
C THR A 13 20.41 12.34 5.38
N ASP A 14 21.71 12.31 5.08
CA ASP A 14 22.32 11.27 4.25
C ASP A 14 22.32 9.94 5.01
N TYR A 15 22.68 9.95 6.29
CA TYR A 15 22.57 8.77 7.14
C TYR A 15 21.13 8.22 7.17
N SER A 16 20.16 9.10 7.39
CA SER A 16 18.74 8.72 7.43
C SER A 16 18.29 8.10 6.12
N TYR A 17 18.70 8.67 4.99
CA TYR A 17 18.39 8.16 3.66
C TYR A 17 19.05 6.80 3.38
N GLN A 18 20.32 6.61 3.75
CA GLN A 18 21.01 5.33 3.60
C GLN A 18 20.40 4.26 4.51
N LEU A 19 19.95 4.62 5.71
CA LEU A 19 19.24 3.70 6.60
C LEU A 19 17.92 3.23 5.95
N ALA A 20 17.16 4.15 5.38
CA ALA A 20 15.92 3.82 4.64
C ALA A 20 16.19 2.86 3.47
N LYS A 21 17.26 3.12 2.69
CA LYS A 21 17.68 2.21 1.60
C LYS A 21 18.06 0.82 2.08
N ARG A 22 18.71 0.72 3.23
CA ARG A 22 19.02 -0.58 3.84
C ARG A 22 17.76 -1.32 4.27
N MET A 23 16.76 -0.61 4.81
CA MET A 23 15.46 -1.19 5.15
C MET A 23 14.72 -1.71 3.92
N GLU A 24 14.84 -1.04 2.78
CA GLU A 24 14.22 -1.45 1.52
C GLU A 24 14.70 -2.81 1.00
N GLN A 25 15.87 -3.26 1.42
CA GLN A 25 16.43 -4.57 1.03
C GLN A 25 15.65 -5.75 1.65
N PHE A 26 14.98 -5.52 2.78
CA PHE A 26 14.13 -6.51 3.44
C PHE A 26 12.71 -6.41 2.91
N ARG A 27 12.33 -7.33 2.04
CA ARG A 27 11.01 -7.34 1.40
C ARG A 27 10.46 -8.77 1.31
N SER A 28 9.16 -8.89 1.47
CA SER A 28 8.44 -10.16 1.35
C SER A 28 7.99 -10.44 -0.09
N ASN A 29 7.89 -9.37 -0.92
CA ASN A 29 7.51 -9.46 -2.31
C ASN A 29 8.59 -8.81 -3.18
N GLU A 30 9.19 -9.58 -4.08
CA GLU A 30 10.30 -9.13 -4.93
C GLU A 30 9.91 -8.01 -5.90
N LYS A 31 8.69 -8.03 -6.40
CA LYS A 31 8.21 -7.05 -7.38
C LYS A 31 7.74 -5.74 -6.73
N LEU A 32 7.03 -5.84 -5.62
CA LEU A 32 6.31 -4.73 -5.01
C LEU A 32 6.91 -4.26 -3.67
N GLY A 33 7.83 -5.02 -3.09
CA GLY A 33 8.64 -4.59 -1.95
C GLY A 33 7.92 -4.55 -0.61
N TYR A 34 6.85 -5.28 -0.41
CA TYR A 34 6.11 -5.28 0.85
C TYR A 34 6.90 -5.82 2.03
N ARG A 35 6.55 -5.32 3.20
CA ARG A 35 7.00 -5.75 4.52
C ARG A 35 5.81 -5.80 5.47
N PRO A 36 4.86 -6.73 5.27
CA PRO A 36 3.70 -6.86 6.15
C PRO A 36 4.11 -7.19 7.58
N ALA A 37 3.31 -6.75 8.54
CA ALA A 37 3.46 -7.14 9.93
C ALA A 37 3.44 -8.67 10.09
N GLY A 38 4.31 -9.21 10.95
CA GLY A 38 4.48 -10.66 11.15
C GLY A 38 5.30 -11.38 10.07
N SER A 39 5.76 -10.68 9.02
CA SER A 39 6.58 -11.28 7.98
C SER A 39 8.05 -11.45 8.41
N LYS A 40 8.76 -12.42 7.77
CA LYS A 40 10.20 -12.55 7.95
C LYS A 40 10.97 -11.27 7.60
N ALA A 41 10.51 -10.53 6.58
CA ALA A 41 11.12 -9.27 6.17
C ALA A 41 10.99 -8.20 7.25
N GLU A 42 9.83 -8.09 7.90
CA GLU A 42 9.61 -7.19 9.05
C GLU A 42 10.51 -7.59 10.23
N PHE A 43 10.57 -8.88 10.57
CA PHE A 43 11.45 -9.38 11.63
C PHE A 43 12.92 -9.02 11.38
N LEU A 44 13.45 -9.26 10.17
CA LEU A 44 14.84 -8.95 9.81
C LEU A 44 15.11 -7.45 9.79
N THR A 45 14.14 -6.63 9.38
CA THR A 45 14.24 -5.17 9.48
C THR A 45 14.36 -4.73 10.94
N GLY A 46 13.56 -5.34 11.82
CA GLY A 46 13.62 -5.08 13.26
C GLY A 46 14.97 -5.44 13.88
N GLU A 47 15.59 -6.56 13.48
CA GLU A 47 16.95 -6.92 13.91
C GLU A 47 17.98 -5.89 13.45
N MET A 48 17.95 -5.51 12.17
CA MET A 48 18.84 -4.49 11.63
C MET A 48 18.71 -3.15 12.35
N LEU A 49 17.48 -2.69 12.62
CA LEU A 49 17.24 -1.45 13.36
C LEU A 49 17.71 -1.52 14.81
N LYS A 50 17.49 -2.66 15.49
CA LYS A 50 18.01 -2.91 16.84
C LYS A 50 19.52 -2.77 16.87
N ASP A 51 20.23 -3.44 15.96
CA ASP A 51 21.68 -3.37 15.86
C ASP A 51 22.16 -1.94 15.60
N GLU A 52 21.46 -1.20 14.75
CA GLU A 52 21.79 0.20 14.43
C GLU A 52 21.61 1.10 15.64
N MET A 53 20.53 0.95 16.39
CA MET A 53 20.29 1.71 17.63
C MET A 53 21.37 1.45 18.67
N GLN A 54 21.84 0.20 18.81
CA GLN A 54 22.93 -0.17 19.71
C GLN A 54 24.25 0.47 19.27
N LYS A 55 24.56 0.48 17.96
CA LYS A 55 25.77 1.14 17.41
C LYS A 55 25.77 2.66 17.66
N LEU A 56 24.59 3.27 17.69
CA LEU A 56 24.42 4.68 18.04
C LEU A 56 24.59 4.95 19.55
N GLY A 57 24.80 3.92 20.36
CA GLY A 57 25.01 4.05 21.80
C GLY A 57 23.72 4.16 22.62
N LEU A 58 22.56 3.80 22.04
CA LEU A 58 21.32 3.74 22.81
C LEU A 58 21.37 2.57 23.79
N SER A 59 20.92 2.79 25.01
CA SER A 59 20.80 1.76 26.06
C SER A 59 19.41 1.11 26.01
N ASP A 60 19.32 -0.07 26.60
CA ASP A 60 18.06 -0.81 26.81
C ASP A 60 17.26 -1.09 25.54
N VAL A 61 17.97 -1.23 24.41
CA VAL A 61 17.34 -1.54 23.13
C VAL A 61 16.84 -2.98 23.12
N CYS A 62 15.53 -3.16 23.10
CA CYS A 62 14.87 -4.46 23.06
C CYS A 62 13.78 -4.51 22.02
N LYS A 63 13.36 -5.72 21.66
CA LYS A 63 12.18 -5.96 20.81
C LYS A 63 11.06 -6.51 21.68
N ASN A 64 9.89 -5.89 21.61
CA ASN A 64 8.70 -6.40 22.27
C ASN A 64 7.90 -7.23 21.26
N ALA A 65 7.75 -8.53 21.54
CA ALA A 65 6.95 -9.41 20.71
C ALA A 65 5.46 -9.12 20.92
N VAL A 66 4.73 -8.96 19.83
CA VAL A 66 3.26 -8.86 19.80
C VAL A 66 2.71 -9.88 18.82
N THR A 67 1.53 -10.42 19.12
CA THR A 67 0.82 -11.29 18.19
C THR A 67 0.01 -10.43 17.22
N VAL A 68 0.15 -10.70 15.94
CA VAL A 68 -0.58 -10.03 14.86
C VAL A 68 -1.12 -11.08 13.89
N ASP A 69 -2.19 -10.75 13.19
CA ASP A 69 -2.69 -11.56 12.09
C ASP A 69 -1.67 -11.54 10.95
N GLY A 70 -1.30 -12.73 10.49
CA GLY A 70 -0.40 -12.89 9.35
C GLY A 70 -1.13 -12.62 8.04
N TRP A 71 -0.51 -11.84 7.17
CA TRP A 71 -1.00 -11.61 5.81
C TRP A 71 0.15 -11.70 4.82
N GLU A 72 -0.05 -12.45 3.74
CA GLU A 72 0.94 -12.63 2.68
C GLU A 72 0.32 -12.28 1.34
N PHE A 73 1.04 -11.47 0.57
CA PHE A 73 0.69 -11.12 -0.80
C PHE A 73 1.62 -11.81 -1.78
N LYS A 74 1.08 -12.58 -2.71
CA LYS A 74 1.85 -13.26 -3.76
C LYS A 74 1.89 -12.44 -5.04
N ASN A 75 0.74 -12.29 -5.69
CA ASN A 75 0.56 -11.44 -6.86
C ASN A 75 -0.91 -11.17 -7.11
N ALA A 76 -1.20 -10.07 -7.80
CA ALA A 76 -2.50 -9.83 -8.40
C ALA A 76 -2.30 -9.10 -9.73
N GLU A 77 -3.12 -9.44 -10.72
CA GLU A 77 -3.08 -8.86 -12.04
C GLU A 77 -4.50 -8.56 -12.51
N LEU A 78 -4.68 -7.40 -13.14
CA LEU A 78 -5.91 -7.01 -13.78
C LEU A 78 -5.69 -6.95 -15.29
N THR A 79 -6.38 -7.79 -16.03
CA THR A 79 -6.39 -7.72 -17.50
C THR A 79 -7.71 -7.11 -17.96
N PHE A 80 -7.63 -6.11 -18.82
CA PHE A 80 -8.81 -5.43 -19.38
C PHE A 80 -8.58 -5.06 -20.84
N GLU A 81 -9.66 -4.83 -21.55
CA GLU A 81 -9.65 -4.39 -22.94
C GLU A 81 -10.13 -2.94 -23.03
N THR A 82 -9.41 -2.12 -23.80
CA THR A 82 -9.81 -0.74 -24.06
C THR A 82 -10.93 -0.70 -25.11
N LYS A 83 -11.55 0.48 -25.25
CA LYS A 83 -12.58 0.70 -26.28
C LYS A 83 -12.08 0.46 -27.71
N GLU A 84 -10.76 0.60 -27.91
CA GLU A 84 -10.09 0.35 -29.19
C GLU A 84 -9.72 -1.14 -29.39
N GLY A 85 -10.15 -2.03 -28.49
CA GLY A 85 -9.85 -3.47 -28.56
C GLY A 85 -8.43 -3.84 -28.12
N LYS A 86 -7.69 -2.93 -27.49
CA LYS A 86 -6.33 -3.22 -27.03
C LYS A 86 -6.37 -3.83 -25.63
N ARG A 87 -5.76 -5.02 -25.49
CA ARG A 87 -5.63 -5.71 -24.20
C ARG A 87 -4.46 -5.14 -23.41
N HIS A 88 -4.71 -4.86 -22.13
CA HIS A 88 -3.74 -4.40 -21.16
C HIS A 88 -3.75 -5.28 -19.92
N THR A 89 -2.59 -5.48 -19.32
CA THR A 89 -2.46 -6.12 -18.01
C THR A 89 -1.75 -5.15 -17.06
N ALA A 90 -2.38 -4.87 -15.93
CA ALA A 90 -1.84 -4.07 -14.85
C ALA A 90 -1.47 -4.97 -13.67
N LEU A 91 -0.27 -4.81 -13.14
CA LEU A 91 0.12 -5.42 -11.87
C LEU A 91 -0.52 -4.63 -10.74
N LEU A 92 -1.27 -5.32 -9.88
CA LEU A 92 -1.93 -4.74 -8.72
C LEU A 92 -1.08 -4.90 -7.48
N GLY A 93 -1.10 -3.89 -6.61
CA GLY A 93 -0.76 -4.03 -5.20
C GLY A 93 -1.93 -4.62 -4.42
N ALA A 94 -1.71 -4.94 -3.15
CA ALA A 94 -2.78 -5.35 -2.26
C ALA A 94 -2.55 -4.80 -0.85
N TYR A 95 -3.63 -4.61 -0.11
CA TYR A 95 -3.59 -4.14 1.28
C TYR A 95 -4.59 -4.93 2.12
N GLN A 96 -4.07 -5.88 2.88
CA GLN A 96 -4.82 -6.70 3.86
C GLN A 96 -6.17 -7.21 3.35
N THR A 97 -6.23 -7.60 2.07
CA THR A 97 -7.43 -8.14 1.45
C THR A 97 -7.51 -9.66 1.65
N ASP A 98 -8.71 -10.17 1.78
CA ASP A 98 -9.04 -11.59 1.73
C ASP A 98 -9.60 -12.03 0.35
N PHE A 99 -9.67 -11.10 -0.61
CA PHE A 99 -10.10 -11.40 -1.97
C PHE A 99 -9.05 -12.23 -2.70
N VAL A 100 -9.41 -13.46 -3.05
CA VAL A 100 -8.56 -14.43 -3.74
C VAL A 100 -9.32 -15.04 -4.90
N THR A 101 -8.66 -15.20 -6.05
CA THR A 101 -9.19 -15.94 -7.19
C THR A 101 -8.39 -17.23 -7.39
N ASP A 102 -9.05 -18.29 -7.80
CA ASP A 102 -8.40 -19.50 -8.28
C ASP A 102 -8.19 -19.37 -9.80
N GLY A 103 -7.03 -18.86 -10.19
CA GLY A 103 -6.71 -18.49 -11.55
C GLY A 103 -7.39 -17.20 -12.04
N GLU A 104 -7.45 -17.02 -13.36
CA GLU A 104 -8.07 -15.86 -14.01
C GLU A 104 -9.60 -15.98 -13.92
N GLN A 105 -10.25 -14.94 -13.37
CA GLN A 105 -11.71 -14.83 -13.30
C GLN A 105 -12.17 -13.52 -13.90
N ALA A 106 -13.29 -13.57 -14.62
CA ALA A 106 -13.89 -12.40 -15.26
C ALA A 106 -14.89 -11.73 -14.32
N PHE A 107 -14.77 -10.43 -14.16
CA PHE A 107 -15.69 -9.60 -13.39
C PHE A 107 -16.18 -8.42 -14.22
N SER A 108 -17.39 -7.96 -13.93
CA SER A 108 -17.82 -6.64 -14.36
C SER A 108 -17.13 -5.59 -13.48
N LEU A 109 -16.65 -4.51 -14.08
CA LEU A 109 -16.01 -3.38 -13.38
C LEU A 109 -16.92 -2.16 -13.43
N MET A 110 -17.07 -1.45 -12.31
CA MET A 110 -17.82 -0.20 -12.24
C MET A 110 -16.97 0.89 -11.59
N TYR A 111 -16.78 2.00 -12.31
CA TYR A 111 -16.11 3.19 -11.75
C TYR A 111 -17.10 4.01 -10.91
N LEU A 112 -16.70 4.34 -9.69
CA LEU A 112 -17.53 5.03 -8.69
C LEU A 112 -16.84 6.26 -8.06
N GLY A 113 -16.08 6.99 -8.86
CA GLY A 113 -15.47 8.23 -8.38
C GLY A 113 -14.66 8.00 -7.10
N LYS A 114 -15.04 8.63 -6.00
CA LYS A 114 -14.37 8.49 -4.70
C LYS A 114 -14.90 7.33 -3.85
N GLY A 115 -15.91 6.61 -4.30
CA GLY A 115 -16.52 5.51 -3.56
C GLY A 115 -17.26 5.96 -2.29
N THR A 116 -17.81 7.16 -2.30
CA THR A 116 -18.68 7.66 -1.23
C THR A 116 -20.06 7.03 -1.32
N GLU A 117 -20.87 7.10 -0.26
CA GLU A 117 -22.24 6.57 -0.28
C GLU A 117 -23.06 7.11 -1.45
N ALA A 118 -22.94 8.41 -1.75
CA ALA A 118 -23.63 9.06 -2.86
C ALA A 118 -23.19 8.52 -4.23
N ASP A 119 -21.96 8.08 -4.38
CA ASP A 119 -21.45 7.51 -5.64
C ASP A 119 -22.14 6.20 -6.01
N TYR A 120 -22.76 5.54 -5.03
CA TYR A 120 -23.50 4.28 -5.22
C TYR A 120 -24.99 4.44 -5.50
N GLU A 121 -25.54 5.67 -5.39
CA GLU A 121 -26.98 5.88 -5.60
C GLU A 121 -27.45 5.38 -6.98
N GLY A 122 -28.47 4.55 -6.98
CA GLY A 122 -29.04 3.96 -8.20
C GLY A 122 -28.14 2.97 -8.93
N LYS A 123 -27.05 2.52 -8.34
CA LYS A 123 -26.08 1.58 -8.96
C LYS A 123 -26.06 0.25 -8.20
N ASP A 124 -26.19 -0.83 -8.94
CA ASP A 124 -25.99 -2.20 -8.43
C ASP A 124 -24.54 -2.61 -8.68
N VAL A 125 -23.82 -2.86 -7.59
CA VAL A 125 -22.40 -3.32 -7.61
C VAL A 125 -22.23 -4.74 -7.09
N THR A 126 -23.34 -5.45 -6.83
CA THR A 126 -23.31 -6.79 -6.25
C THR A 126 -22.45 -7.73 -7.12
N GLY A 127 -21.42 -8.31 -6.50
CA GLY A 127 -20.48 -9.22 -7.14
C GLY A 127 -19.56 -8.59 -8.20
N LYS A 128 -19.52 -7.26 -8.32
CA LYS A 128 -18.66 -6.55 -9.27
C LYS A 128 -17.39 -6.05 -8.61
N LEU A 129 -16.37 -5.78 -9.41
CA LEU A 129 -15.24 -4.97 -8.99
C LEU A 129 -15.61 -3.49 -9.03
N VAL A 130 -15.27 -2.77 -7.99
CA VAL A 130 -15.47 -1.31 -7.91
C VAL A 130 -14.14 -0.61 -8.07
N LEU A 131 -14.05 0.32 -9.03
CA LEU A 131 -12.89 1.17 -9.25
C LEU A 131 -13.14 2.53 -8.63
N VAL A 132 -12.21 2.99 -7.78
CA VAL A 132 -12.30 4.28 -7.09
C VAL A 132 -11.00 5.06 -7.18
N ASP A 133 -11.11 6.39 -7.19
CA ASP A 133 -10.00 7.30 -7.03
C ASP A 133 -9.80 7.64 -5.55
N ILE A 134 -8.58 7.50 -5.06
CA ILE A 134 -8.22 7.86 -3.69
C ILE A 134 -7.13 8.92 -3.67
N ASN A 135 -7.20 9.82 -2.69
CA ASN A 135 -6.16 10.78 -2.36
C ASN A 135 -5.84 10.67 -0.87
N GLN A 136 -4.85 9.85 -0.56
CA GLN A 136 -4.47 9.53 0.82
C GLN A 136 -3.79 10.70 1.55
N ARG A 137 -3.34 11.71 0.84
CA ARG A 137 -2.70 12.89 1.44
C ARG A 137 -3.71 13.90 1.95
N ASP A 138 -4.69 14.23 1.13
CA ASP A 138 -5.55 15.38 1.34
C ASP A 138 -6.97 14.98 1.77
N GLU A 139 -7.30 13.69 1.67
CA GLU A 139 -8.62 13.16 1.96
C GLU A 139 -8.52 12.01 2.97
N TRP A 140 -9.38 11.02 2.83
CA TRP A 140 -9.40 9.84 3.72
C TRP A 140 -8.60 8.67 3.16
N TRP A 141 -8.23 7.77 4.05
CA TRP A 141 -7.67 6.48 3.71
C TRP A 141 -8.71 5.58 2.99
N ILE A 142 -8.22 4.51 2.36
CA ILE A 142 -9.04 3.54 1.61
C ILE A 142 -10.18 2.88 2.41
N ASN A 143 -10.15 2.93 3.73
CA ASN A 143 -11.13 2.27 4.61
C ASN A 143 -12.56 2.65 4.29
N TYR A 144 -12.83 3.94 4.06
CA TYR A 144 -14.19 4.41 3.81
C TYR A 144 -14.77 3.87 2.49
N PRO A 145 -14.12 4.02 1.31
CA PRO A 145 -14.62 3.45 0.07
C PRO A 145 -14.72 1.93 0.11
N VAL A 146 -13.81 1.22 0.78
CA VAL A 146 -13.89 -0.24 0.96
C VAL A 146 -15.09 -0.62 1.80
N TYR A 147 -15.36 0.09 2.91
CA TYR A 147 -16.52 -0.14 3.74
C TYR A 147 -17.83 0.06 2.97
N GLN A 148 -17.94 1.13 2.18
CA GLN A 148 -19.11 1.37 1.34
C GLN A 148 -19.31 0.27 0.29
N ALA A 149 -18.25 -0.16 -0.37
CA ALA A 149 -18.31 -1.26 -1.33
C ALA A 149 -18.78 -2.57 -0.68
N HIS A 150 -18.26 -2.87 0.51
CA HIS A 150 -18.67 -4.05 1.30
C HIS A 150 -20.17 -4.01 1.63
N LEU A 151 -20.68 -2.89 2.14
CA LEU A 151 -22.11 -2.72 2.45
C LEU A 151 -23.02 -2.90 1.23
N LYS A 152 -22.53 -2.62 0.04
CA LYS A 152 -23.27 -2.74 -1.22
C LYS A 152 -23.04 -4.07 -1.94
N GLY A 153 -22.28 -5.00 -1.35
CA GLY A 153 -22.06 -6.33 -1.88
C GLY A 153 -21.09 -6.42 -3.06
N ALA A 154 -20.20 -5.45 -3.23
CA ALA A 154 -19.14 -5.53 -4.22
C ALA A 154 -18.19 -6.72 -3.92
N ALA A 155 -17.62 -7.33 -4.97
CA ALA A 155 -16.66 -8.42 -4.81
C ALA A 155 -15.31 -7.92 -4.26
N ALA A 156 -14.83 -6.80 -4.80
CA ALA A 156 -13.60 -6.15 -4.33
C ALA A 156 -13.53 -4.69 -4.80
N VAL A 157 -12.60 -3.93 -4.20
CA VAL A 157 -12.30 -2.54 -4.57
C VAL A 157 -10.93 -2.47 -5.20
N ILE A 158 -10.83 -1.79 -6.33
CA ILE A 158 -9.58 -1.39 -6.96
C ILE A 158 -9.44 0.11 -6.77
N ALA A 159 -8.40 0.54 -6.05
CA ALA A 159 -8.17 1.95 -5.77
C ALA A 159 -7.00 2.48 -6.61
N VAL A 160 -7.23 3.62 -7.26
CA VAL A 160 -6.20 4.37 -7.99
C VAL A 160 -5.80 5.58 -7.15
N GLN A 161 -4.52 5.67 -6.82
CA GLN A 161 -4.00 6.85 -6.13
C GLN A 161 -3.97 8.02 -7.13
N CYS A 162 -4.79 9.04 -6.86
CA CYS A 162 -4.90 10.25 -7.66
C CYS A 162 -4.41 11.45 -6.83
N GLY A 163 -3.35 12.11 -7.28
CA GLY A 163 -2.77 13.24 -6.54
C GLY A 163 -2.00 12.85 -5.27
N GLY A 164 -1.74 13.82 -4.41
CA GLY A 164 -1.08 13.61 -3.13
C GLY A 164 0.39 13.18 -3.24
N TYR A 165 0.77 12.15 -2.50
CA TYR A 165 2.17 11.69 -2.47
C TYR A 165 2.66 11.12 -3.81
N GLY A 166 1.77 10.76 -4.70
CA GLY A 166 2.11 10.14 -5.96
C GLY A 166 2.50 11.09 -7.08
N GLU A 167 2.29 12.41 -6.92
CA GLU A 167 2.55 13.39 -7.99
C GLU A 167 4.04 13.68 -8.22
N VAL A 168 4.89 13.31 -7.27
CA VAL A 168 6.31 13.71 -7.28
C VAL A 168 7.17 12.84 -8.21
N ASP A 169 6.75 11.62 -8.53
CA ASP A 169 7.50 10.72 -9.40
C ASP A 169 6.59 9.84 -10.26
N ALA A 170 6.47 10.20 -11.55
CA ALA A 170 5.67 9.44 -12.51
C ALA A 170 6.13 7.97 -12.67
N LYS A 171 7.40 7.65 -12.37
CA LYS A 171 7.91 6.28 -12.37
C LYS A 171 7.50 5.52 -11.11
N ALA A 172 7.33 6.19 -9.97
CA ALA A 172 6.78 5.61 -8.75
C ALA A 172 5.30 5.25 -8.94
N HIS A 173 4.54 6.06 -9.67
CA HIS A 173 3.15 5.78 -10.01
C HIS A 173 2.94 4.47 -10.77
N GLN A 174 3.83 4.11 -11.68
CA GLN A 174 3.73 2.85 -12.42
C GLN A 174 3.85 1.62 -11.52
N LYS A 175 4.37 1.77 -10.30
CA LYS A 175 4.52 0.70 -9.31
C LYS A 175 3.46 0.73 -8.19
N GLN A 176 2.71 1.81 -8.04
CA GLN A 176 1.79 1.99 -6.91
C GLN A 176 0.31 1.86 -7.26
N SER A 177 0.01 1.68 -8.48
CA SER A 177 -1.31 2.01 -8.96
C SER A 177 -2.29 0.87 -8.88
N LEU A 178 -2.53 0.18 -7.85
CA LEU A 178 -3.80 -0.54 -7.72
C LEU A 178 -3.77 -1.37 -6.43
N LEU A 179 -4.57 -0.97 -5.46
CA LEU A 179 -4.83 -1.73 -4.24
C LEU A 179 -6.12 -2.54 -4.43
N LEU A 180 -6.07 -3.83 -4.15
CA LEU A 180 -7.26 -4.67 -3.99
C LEU A 180 -7.78 -4.57 -2.57
#